data_7f6b3daacb78a47ca978aa681133d2ae
#
_entry.id   7f6b3daacb78a47ca978aa681133d2ae
#
_cell.length_a   1.000
_cell.length_b   1.000
_cell.length_c   1.000
_cell.angle_alpha   90.00
_cell.angle_beta   90.00
_cell.angle_gamma   90.00
#
_symmetry.space_group_name_H-M   'P 1'
#
loop_
_entity.id
_entity.type
_entity.pdbx_description
1 polymer ?
#
loop_
_entity_poly.entity_id
_entity_poly.type
_entity_poly.pdbx_seq_one_letter_code
_entity_poly.pdbx_strand_id
1 'polypeptide(L)'
;MSEISRAVLFGKLDTLLFTSLESATAFCKLRGNPYVELVHWLHQLMQQQSGDLQQLIRHFSLDEEALTRDIVAALDRLPRGASAVSDLSEHIDSAVERAWVYASLKFGVQQIRGGHLLTGLLKTFNLANLLKGISPQFSRVSVDVLLEQFDRVFGDSKEARQVSAAPQTPGGEVPQQQGTLAQYAQDLTARARDGKIDPVAGRDQEIRQMVDILMRRRQNNPLLTGEAGVGKTAVVEGLALRIAAGDVPEPLQQVQLWLLDIGMLQAGAGMKGEFEARLQALINEVQSSPTPIVLFIDEIHTLVGAGGQQGTGDAANLLKPALARGQLRTIGATTWAEYKKYIEKDPALTRRFQTVQVHEPDEEKALLMLRSTVSPLEQHHRILLLDEAVAAAVKLSHRYIPARQLPDKAVALLDTACARVAVSQSARPPQLEDCLHRIHALEIERDIAGREAKVGIGEAGRVTQLEQQLAELAAQRDRLNARWQQERSLVDSLIALRAQLSAETAENPANLHQQLAERQQQLRELQGDTPLLFAAVDANVV
;
A
#
# COMPACT_ATOMS: atom_id res chain seq x y z
N MET A 1 17.68 27.72 17.20
CA MET A 1 17.48 27.27 15.80
C MET A 1 17.02 25.83 15.92
N SER A 2 15.84 25.51 15.44
CA SER A 2 15.33 24.12 15.49
C SER A 2 16.16 23.27 14.52
N GLU A 3 16.83 22.27 15.05
CA GLU A 3 17.56 21.29 14.24
C GLU A 3 16.58 20.54 13.33
N ILE A 4 16.95 20.35 12.06
CA ILE A 4 16.16 19.57 11.12
C ILE A 4 16.12 18.11 11.64
N SER A 5 14.92 17.55 11.76
CA SER A 5 14.76 16.17 12.22
C SER A 5 15.55 15.20 11.33
N ARG A 6 16.38 14.35 11.93
CA ARG A 6 17.17 13.31 11.26
C ARG A 6 16.30 12.44 10.33
N ALA A 7 15.12 12.03 10.79
CA ALA A 7 14.19 11.20 10.00
C ALA A 7 13.75 11.88 8.70
N VAL A 8 13.46 13.19 8.72
CA VAL A 8 13.08 13.96 7.54
C VAL A 8 14.24 14.07 6.57
N LEU A 9 15.45 14.30 7.07
CA LEU A 9 16.64 14.47 6.24
C LEU A 9 17.04 13.16 5.56
N PHE A 10 17.04 12.04 6.30
CA PHE A 10 17.37 10.71 5.75
C PHE A 10 16.26 10.17 4.84
N GLY A 11 15.01 10.57 5.03
CA GLY A 11 13.91 10.30 4.11
C GLY A 11 14.05 10.99 2.74
N LYS A 12 15.04 11.89 2.57
CA LYS A 12 15.38 12.50 1.27
C LYS A 12 16.41 11.73 0.47
N LEU A 13 17.04 10.71 1.06
CA LEU A 13 17.96 9.83 0.33
C LEU A 13 17.19 9.05 -0.75
N ASP A 14 17.81 8.85 -1.90
CA ASP A 14 17.28 7.94 -2.89
C ASP A 14 17.35 6.48 -2.40
N THR A 15 16.69 5.58 -3.09
CA THR A 15 16.59 4.17 -2.69
C THR A 15 17.97 3.50 -2.60
N LEU A 16 18.91 3.85 -3.52
CA LEU A 16 20.25 3.26 -3.53
C LEU A 16 21.10 3.73 -2.36
N LEU A 17 21.08 5.04 -2.06
CA LEU A 17 21.79 5.58 -0.90
C LEU A 17 21.20 5.06 0.42
N PHE A 18 19.88 4.99 0.53
CA PHE A 18 19.22 4.48 1.72
C PHE A 18 19.59 3.01 1.97
N THR A 19 19.44 2.14 0.97
CA THR A 19 19.80 0.72 1.08
C THR A 19 21.29 0.52 1.36
N SER A 20 22.17 1.37 0.79
CA SER A 20 23.62 1.31 1.06
C SER A 20 23.95 1.70 2.50
N LEU A 21 23.20 2.63 3.10
CA LEU A 21 23.37 3.03 4.50
C LEU A 21 22.89 1.93 5.46
N GLU A 22 21.75 1.28 5.16
CA GLU A 22 21.30 0.09 5.90
C GLU A 22 22.33 -1.03 5.86
N SER A 23 22.90 -1.29 4.68
CA SER A 23 23.97 -2.27 4.49
C SER A 23 25.23 -1.89 5.26
N ALA A 24 25.58 -0.59 5.30
CA ALA A 24 26.69 -0.08 6.10
C ALA A 24 26.47 -0.28 7.60
N THR A 25 25.23 -0.13 8.07
CA THR A 25 24.87 -0.37 9.48
C THR A 25 25.00 -1.86 9.84
N ALA A 26 24.51 -2.75 8.98
CA ALA A 26 24.68 -4.19 9.14
C ALA A 26 26.17 -4.60 9.13
N PHE A 27 26.95 -4.03 8.20
CA PHE A 27 28.39 -4.27 8.08
C PHE A 27 29.17 -3.76 9.31
N CYS A 28 28.84 -2.57 9.83
CA CYS A 28 29.38 -2.03 11.08
C CYS A 28 29.15 -2.99 12.26
N LYS A 29 27.94 -3.54 12.39
CA LYS A 29 27.58 -4.53 13.40
C LYS A 29 28.41 -5.81 13.29
N LEU A 30 28.59 -6.34 12.08
CA LEU A 30 29.40 -7.54 11.82
C LEU A 30 30.87 -7.32 12.21
N ARG A 31 31.40 -6.10 12.03
CA ARG A 31 32.77 -5.76 12.40
C ARG A 31 32.95 -5.47 13.89
N GLY A 32 31.85 -5.33 14.66
CA GLY A 32 31.90 -4.97 16.07
C GLY A 32 32.35 -3.51 16.31
N ASN A 33 32.05 -2.60 15.40
CA ASN A 33 32.34 -1.17 15.58
C ASN A 33 31.19 -0.48 16.35
N PRO A 34 31.47 0.49 17.26
CA PRO A 34 30.43 1.13 18.08
C PRO A 34 29.55 2.12 17.32
N TYR A 35 30.06 2.76 16.30
CA TYR A 35 29.36 3.75 15.47
C TYR A 35 29.47 3.43 13.99
N VAL A 36 28.42 3.76 13.23
CA VAL A 36 28.47 3.72 11.76
C VAL A 36 29.21 4.97 11.30
N GLU A 37 30.42 4.80 10.77
CA GLU A 37 31.26 5.88 10.25
C GLU A 37 31.09 6.04 8.75
N LEU A 38 31.47 7.20 8.20
CA LEU A 38 31.41 7.49 6.76
C LEU A 38 32.15 6.43 5.91
N VAL A 39 33.23 5.87 6.44
CA VAL A 39 34.00 4.83 5.74
C VAL A 39 33.21 3.53 5.55
N HIS A 40 32.30 3.17 6.46
CA HIS A 40 31.40 2.01 6.29
C HIS A 40 30.47 2.26 5.10
N TRP A 41 29.92 3.48 4.99
CA TRP A 41 29.01 3.85 3.90
C TRP A 41 29.74 3.90 2.55
N LEU A 42 30.91 4.52 2.50
CA LEU A 42 31.74 4.53 1.28
C LEU A 42 32.10 3.12 0.83
N HIS A 43 32.41 2.20 1.74
CA HIS A 43 32.67 0.79 1.41
C HIS A 43 31.46 0.14 0.71
N GLN A 44 30.24 0.38 1.18
CA GLN A 44 29.03 -0.15 0.54
C GLN A 44 28.76 0.52 -0.81
N LEU A 45 28.98 1.82 -0.93
CA LEU A 45 28.85 2.55 -2.19
C LEU A 45 29.86 2.07 -3.27
N MET A 46 31.07 1.66 -2.86
CA MET A 46 32.07 1.06 -3.78
C MET A 46 31.61 -0.27 -4.38
N GLN A 47 30.77 -1.02 -3.69
CA GLN A 47 30.26 -2.31 -4.19
C GLN A 47 29.15 -2.15 -5.26
N GLN A 48 28.63 -0.93 -5.44
CA GLN A 48 27.61 -0.64 -6.45
C GLN A 48 28.22 -0.39 -7.82
N GLN A 49 28.17 -1.38 -8.71
CA GLN A 49 28.85 -1.35 -10.04
C GLN A 49 28.43 -0.23 -11.00
N SER A 50 27.35 0.49 -10.74
CA SER A 50 26.81 1.54 -11.64
C SER A 50 26.21 2.74 -10.88
N GLY A 51 26.64 2.98 -9.64
CA GLY A 51 26.29 4.16 -8.85
C GLY A 51 27.08 5.41 -9.21
N ASP A 52 26.69 6.55 -8.65
CA ASP A 52 27.34 7.85 -8.87
C ASP A 52 28.83 7.82 -8.46
N LEU A 53 29.20 7.09 -7.41
CA LEU A 53 30.60 6.96 -7.00
C LEU A 53 31.47 6.30 -8.09
N GLN A 54 30.95 5.30 -8.78
CA GLN A 54 31.68 4.66 -9.90
C GLN A 54 31.84 5.59 -11.10
N GLN A 55 30.84 6.43 -11.39
CA GLN A 55 30.94 7.45 -12.43
C GLN A 55 32.00 8.51 -12.07
N LEU A 56 32.06 8.92 -10.82
CA LEU A 56 33.09 9.84 -10.32
C LEU A 56 34.47 9.24 -10.49
N ILE A 57 34.68 7.97 -10.11
CA ILE A 57 35.96 7.25 -10.28
C ILE A 57 36.41 7.24 -11.75
N ARG A 58 35.49 6.93 -12.67
CA ARG A 58 35.78 6.89 -14.11
C ARG A 58 36.07 8.27 -14.67
N HIS A 59 35.26 9.28 -14.31
CA HIS A 59 35.42 10.63 -14.87
C HIS A 59 36.73 11.29 -14.46
N PHE A 60 37.15 11.14 -13.20
CA PHE A 60 38.40 11.71 -12.69
C PHE A 60 39.59 10.74 -12.76
N SER A 61 39.42 9.58 -13.40
CA SER A 61 40.46 8.55 -13.56
C SER A 61 41.15 8.20 -12.22
N LEU A 62 40.32 7.98 -11.18
CA LEU A 62 40.81 7.56 -9.87
C LEU A 62 41.23 6.08 -9.95
N ASP A 63 42.26 5.72 -9.20
CA ASP A 63 42.67 4.33 -9.05
C ASP A 63 41.74 3.59 -8.10
N GLU A 64 40.87 2.76 -8.67
CA GLU A 64 39.81 2.01 -7.93
C GLU A 64 40.42 0.99 -6.95
N GLU A 65 41.54 0.33 -7.34
CA GLU A 65 42.20 -0.63 -6.46
C GLU A 65 42.88 0.07 -5.28
N ALA A 66 43.52 1.22 -5.52
CA ALA A 66 44.09 2.03 -4.46
C ALA A 66 42.99 2.57 -3.52
N LEU A 67 41.89 3.05 -4.07
CA LEU A 67 40.73 3.54 -3.29
C LEU A 67 40.15 2.44 -2.40
N THR A 68 39.96 1.25 -2.94
CA THR A 68 39.47 0.09 -2.19
C THR A 68 40.43 -0.31 -1.06
N ARG A 69 41.73 -0.36 -1.32
CA ARG A 69 42.74 -0.65 -0.29
C ARG A 69 42.76 0.40 0.82
N ASP A 70 42.67 1.68 0.47
CA ASP A 70 42.62 2.78 1.43
C ASP A 70 41.38 2.73 2.32
N ILE A 71 40.20 2.45 1.77
CA ILE A 71 38.97 2.29 2.49
C ILE A 71 39.05 1.11 3.47
N VAL A 72 39.57 -0.04 3.03
CA VAL A 72 39.78 -1.21 3.90
C VAL A 72 40.74 -0.89 5.04
N ALA A 73 41.87 -0.22 4.73
CA ALA A 73 42.83 0.21 5.75
C ALA A 73 42.23 1.21 6.73
N ALA A 74 41.35 2.12 6.28
CA ALA A 74 40.66 3.05 7.16
C ALA A 74 39.63 2.32 8.06
N LEU A 75 38.91 1.32 7.55
CA LEU A 75 38.02 0.46 8.32
C LEU A 75 38.78 -0.32 9.41
N ASP A 76 40.00 -0.78 9.13
CA ASP A 76 40.80 -1.54 10.09
C ASP A 76 41.35 -0.69 11.26
N ARG A 77 41.41 0.63 11.10
CA ARG A 77 41.79 1.58 12.14
C ARG A 77 40.66 1.87 13.14
N LEU A 78 39.41 1.51 12.81
CA LEU A 78 38.26 1.77 13.68
C LEU A 78 38.28 0.87 14.92
N PRO A 79 37.80 1.38 16.08
CA PRO A 79 37.68 0.61 17.31
C PRO A 79 36.75 -0.61 17.10
N ARG A 80 37.15 -1.77 17.63
CA ARG A 80 36.37 -3.02 17.56
C ARG A 80 36.02 -3.51 18.96
N GLY A 81 35.03 -4.42 19.06
CA GLY A 81 34.65 -5.05 20.31
C GLY A 81 33.33 -4.55 20.91
N ALA A 82 32.59 -3.73 20.19
CA ALA A 82 31.24 -3.34 20.62
C ALA A 82 30.23 -4.48 20.35
N SER A 83 29.38 -4.76 21.34
CA SER A 83 28.32 -5.77 21.24
C SER A 83 27.09 -5.29 20.45
N ALA A 84 26.93 -3.96 20.32
CA ALA A 84 25.86 -3.32 19.55
C ALA A 84 26.38 -2.03 18.90
N VAL A 85 25.73 -1.64 17.80
CA VAL A 85 25.95 -0.32 17.17
C VAL A 85 25.16 0.70 17.97
N SER A 86 25.82 1.76 18.44
CA SER A 86 25.20 2.78 19.27
C SER A 86 24.40 3.78 18.45
N ASP A 87 24.97 4.32 17.36
CA ASP A 87 24.31 5.29 16.45
C ASP A 87 25.13 5.48 15.15
N LEU A 88 24.63 6.35 14.28
CA LEU A 88 25.39 6.91 13.16
C LEU A 88 26.35 7.99 13.69
N SER A 89 27.50 8.16 13.05
CA SER A 89 28.44 9.23 13.42
C SER A 89 27.94 10.61 12.97
N GLU A 90 28.31 11.66 13.70
CA GLU A 90 28.01 13.06 13.33
C GLU A 90 28.48 13.42 11.91
N HIS A 91 29.48 12.73 11.41
CA HIS A 91 29.98 12.92 10.03
C HIS A 91 28.96 12.47 8.99
N ILE A 92 28.19 11.40 9.25
CA ILE A 92 27.12 10.95 8.36
C ILE A 92 25.97 11.96 8.38
N ASP A 93 25.54 12.42 9.54
CA ASP A 93 24.49 13.44 9.68
C ASP A 93 24.85 14.71 8.92
N SER A 94 26.06 15.23 9.17
CA SER A 94 26.57 16.41 8.48
C SER A 94 26.69 16.19 6.95
N ALA A 95 27.08 14.99 6.52
CA ALA A 95 27.19 14.68 5.10
C ALA A 95 25.83 14.70 4.40
N VAL A 96 24.80 14.12 5.03
CA VAL A 96 23.43 14.09 4.47
C VAL A 96 22.83 15.50 4.49
N GLU A 97 23.02 16.28 5.57
CA GLU A 97 22.57 17.67 5.63
C GLU A 97 23.17 18.52 4.50
N ARG A 98 24.50 18.44 4.31
CA ARG A 98 25.18 19.17 3.25
C ARG A 98 24.78 18.70 1.86
N ALA A 99 24.61 17.41 1.68
CA ALA A 99 24.10 16.85 0.42
C ALA A 99 22.71 17.41 0.09
N TRP A 100 21.83 17.52 1.10
CA TRP A 100 20.50 18.10 0.93
C TRP A 100 20.55 19.59 0.53
N VAL A 101 21.42 20.37 1.15
CA VAL A 101 21.60 21.78 0.79
C VAL A 101 21.99 21.92 -0.69
N TYR A 102 22.92 21.12 -1.20
CA TYR A 102 23.28 21.15 -2.61
C TYR A 102 22.18 20.60 -3.52
N ALA A 103 21.56 19.47 -3.16
CA ALA A 103 20.47 18.86 -3.91
C ALA A 103 19.31 19.86 -4.09
N SER A 104 18.86 20.47 -3.00
CA SER A 104 17.68 21.36 -3.01
C SER A 104 17.99 22.76 -3.57
N LEU A 105 19.05 23.43 -3.11
CA LEU A 105 19.31 24.84 -3.45
C LEU A 105 20.11 25.02 -4.73
N LYS A 106 21.02 24.10 -5.07
CA LYS A 106 21.86 24.23 -6.26
C LYS A 106 21.27 23.49 -7.47
N PHE A 107 20.78 22.26 -7.24
CA PHE A 107 20.27 21.39 -8.30
C PHE A 107 18.74 21.34 -8.40
N GLY A 108 18.02 21.89 -7.42
CA GLY A 108 16.56 21.99 -7.44
C GLY A 108 15.81 20.64 -7.36
N VAL A 109 16.48 19.58 -6.84
CA VAL A 109 15.91 18.25 -6.77
C VAL A 109 15.40 17.91 -5.37
N GLN A 110 14.42 17.01 -5.30
CA GLN A 110 13.72 16.62 -4.07
C GLN A 110 14.33 15.41 -3.36
N GLN A 111 15.32 14.77 -3.97
CA GLN A 111 15.99 13.60 -3.43
C GLN A 111 17.51 13.76 -3.49
N ILE A 112 18.20 13.18 -2.51
CA ILE A 112 19.64 13.13 -2.44
C ILE A 112 20.09 11.83 -3.12
N ARG A 113 20.91 11.93 -4.16
CA ARG A 113 21.62 10.79 -4.75
C ARG A 113 23.11 10.85 -4.48
N GLY A 114 23.86 9.81 -4.84
CA GLY A 114 25.30 9.69 -4.58
C GLY A 114 26.11 10.90 -5.03
N GLY A 115 25.81 11.50 -6.20
CA GLY A 115 26.46 12.69 -6.68
C GLY A 115 26.30 13.91 -5.78
N HIS A 116 25.11 14.10 -5.19
CA HIS A 116 24.86 15.17 -4.22
C HIS A 116 25.61 14.93 -2.91
N LEU A 117 25.65 13.68 -2.44
CA LEU A 117 26.41 13.28 -1.26
C LEU A 117 27.90 13.57 -1.44
N LEU A 118 28.49 13.15 -2.56
CA LEU A 118 29.90 13.37 -2.88
C LEU A 118 30.22 14.86 -3.01
N THR A 119 29.33 15.65 -3.61
CA THR A 119 29.47 17.09 -3.71
C THR A 119 29.44 17.75 -2.33
N GLY A 120 28.50 17.37 -1.47
CA GLY A 120 28.39 17.86 -0.09
C GLY A 120 29.63 17.53 0.75
N LEU A 121 30.15 16.29 0.62
CA LEU A 121 31.36 15.83 1.29
C LEU A 121 32.59 16.65 0.85
N LEU A 122 32.81 16.83 -0.45
CA LEU A 122 33.99 17.49 -0.98
C LEU A 122 33.99 19.02 -0.78
N LYS A 123 32.82 19.66 -0.70
CA LYS A 123 32.69 21.12 -0.52
C LYS A 123 32.73 21.55 0.94
N THR A 124 32.48 20.66 1.90
CA THR A 124 32.51 20.97 3.32
C THR A 124 33.90 20.68 3.89
N PHE A 125 34.59 21.69 4.40
CA PHE A 125 36.01 21.62 4.79
C PHE A 125 36.33 20.42 5.69
N ASN A 126 35.58 20.21 6.77
CA ASN A 126 35.82 19.10 7.71
C ASN A 126 35.58 17.73 7.06
N LEU A 127 34.50 17.59 6.28
CA LEU A 127 34.15 16.33 5.59
C LEU A 127 35.13 16.03 4.43
N ALA A 128 35.59 17.06 3.73
CA ALA A 128 36.61 16.92 2.69
C ALA A 128 37.94 16.45 3.27
N ASN A 129 38.33 16.96 4.43
CA ASN A 129 39.58 16.51 5.10
C ASN A 129 39.42 15.07 5.58
N LEU A 130 38.26 14.70 6.14
CA LEU A 130 37.95 13.31 6.50
C LEU A 130 38.04 12.38 5.29
N LEU A 131 37.39 12.76 4.17
CA LEU A 131 37.39 11.98 2.94
C LEU A 131 38.80 11.79 2.36
N LYS A 132 39.64 12.86 2.34
CA LYS A 132 41.04 12.82 1.94
C LYS A 132 41.88 12.00 2.91
N GLY A 133 41.55 11.97 4.19
CA GLY A 133 42.18 11.12 5.20
C GLY A 133 41.84 9.63 5.05
N ILE A 134 40.68 9.31 4.47
CA ILE A 134 40.31 7.94 4.09
C ILE A 134 41.10 7.52 2.86
N SER A 135 41.13 8.32 1.78
CA SER A 135 41.98 8.08 0.61
C SER A 135 42.43 9.37 -0.05
N PRO A 136 43.75 9.50 -0.32
CA PRO A 136 44.32 10.64 -1.07
C PRO A 136 43.78 10.78 -2.49
N GLN A 137 43.16 9.74 -3.06
CA GLN A 137 42.57 9.76 -4.40
C GLN A 137 41.52 10.87 -4.56
N PHE A 138 40.75 11.13 -3.50
CA PHE A 138 39.72 12.19 -3.50
C PHE A 138 40.30 13.61 -3.67
N SER A 139 41.61 13.80 -3.48
CA SER A 139 42.26 15.08 -3.74
C SER A 139 42.35 15.42 -5.24
N ARG A 140 42.20 14.42 -6.14
CA ARG A 140 42.19 14.61 -7.58
C ARG A 140 40.88 15.10 -8.13
N VAL A 141 39.80 15.04 -7.30
CA VAL A 141 38.46 15.46 -7.70
C VAL A 141 38.34 16.98 -7.65
N SER A 142 38.12 17.61 -8.80
CA SER A 142 37.83 19.03 -8.87
C SER A 142 36.36 19.29 -8.53
N VAL A 143 36.13 19.99 -7.42
CA VAL A 143 34.76 20.30 -6.94
C VAL A 143 34.03 21.27 -7.87
N ASP A 144 34.77 22.17 -8.52
CA ASP A 144 34.18 23.14 -9.46
C ASP A 144 33.64 22.44 -10.70
N VAL A 145 34.39 21.43 -11.22
CA VAL A 145 33.91 20.57 -12.32
C VAL A 145 32.66 19.80 -11.93
N LEU A 146 32.58 19.27 -10.68
CA LEU A 146 31.39 18.60 -10.17
C LEU A 146 30.17 19.52 -10.13
N LEU A 147 30.35 20.80 -9.79
CA LEU A 147 29.24 21.75 -9.69
C LEU A 147 28.77 22.27 -11.04
N GLU A 148 29.69 22.39 -12.03
CA GLU A 148 29.40 22.95 -13.36
C GLU A 148 28.95 21.87 -14.35
N GLN A 149 29.45 20.64 -14.21
CA GLN A 149 29.24 19.54 -15.16
C GLN A 149 28.56 18.33 -14.50
N PHE A 150 27.71 18.56 -13.49
CA PHE A 150 27.08 17.51 -12.70
C PHE A 150 26.40 16.43 -13.56
N ASP A 151 25.57 16.85 -14.51
CA ASP A 151 24.84 15.93 -15.39
C ASP A 151 25.76 15.18 -16.37
N ARG A 152 26.92 15.77 -16.75
CA ARG A 152 27.92 15.11 -17.58
C ARG A 152 28.70 14.06 -16.81
N VAL A 153 28.93 14.29 -15.51
CA VAL A 153 29.67 13.35 -14.64
C VAL A 153 28.78 12.19 -14.22
N PHE A 154 27.50 12.46 -13.88
CA PHE A 154 26.60 11.50 -13.24
C PHE A 154 25.38 11.10 -14.08
N GLY A 155 25.22 11.62 -15.31
CA GLY A 155 24.02 11.40 -16.14
C GLY A 155 23.78 9.94 -16.56
N ASP A 156 24.83 9.14 -16.65
CA ASP A 156 24.75 7.73 -17.07
C ASP A 156 24.60 6.74 -15.91
N SER A 157 24.53 7.22 -14.66
CA SER A 157 24.38 6.35 -13.48
C SER A 157 22.99 5.72 -13.38
N LYS A 158 22.89 4.61 -12.64
CA LYS A 158 21.58 4.02 -12.30
C LYS A 158 20.74 4.96 -11.47
N GLU A 159 21.35 5.75 -10.60
CA GLU A 159 20.70 6.76 -9.78
C GLU A 159 20.07 7.86 -10.66
N ALA A 160 20.78 8.30 -11.72
CA ALA A 160 20.22 9.25 -12.69
C ALA A 160 19.04 8.67 -13.48
N ARG A 161 19.09 7.40 -13.85
CA ARG A 161 18.01 6.72 -14.59
C ARG A 161 16.77 6.47 -13.75
N GLN A 162 16.91 6.25 -12.44
CA GLN A 162 15.77 6.11 -11.52
C GLN A 162 15.04 7.45 -11.32
N VAL A 163 15.76 8.56 -11.31
CA VAL A 163 15.18 9.90 -11.29
C VAL A 163 14.53 10.24 -12.64
N SER A 164 15.06 9.70 -13.76
CA SER A 164 14.53 9.92 -15.12
C SER A 164 13.42 8.94 -15.52
N ALA A 165 13.21 7.86 -14.78
CA ALA A 165 12.17 6.83 -15.07
C ALA A 165 10.78 7.16 -14.54
N ALA A 166 10.55 8.38 -14.05
CA ALA A 166 9.19 8.93 -13.99
C ALA A 166 8.72 9.18 -15.45
N PRO A 167 7.52 8.75 -15.87
CA PRO A 167 7.09 8.80 -17.26
C PRO A 167 7.09 10.24 -17.79
N GLN A 168 8.02 10.56 -18.66
CA GLN A 168 8.01 11.79 -19.44
C GLN A 168 7.08 11.60 -20.63
N THR A 169 5.93 12.26 -20.59
CA THR A 169 5.09 12.49 -21.77
C THR A 169 5.73 13.63 -22.61
N PRO A 170 5.91 13.49 -23.93
CA PRO A 170 6.50 14.53 -24.76
C PRO A 170 5.44 15.61 -25.06
N GLY A 171 5.63 16.79 -24.53
CA GLY A 171 4.78 17.95 -24.82
C GLY A 171 4.92 18.97 -23.69
N GLY A 172 5.70 20.02 -23.93
CA GLY A 172 6.17 20.95 -22.92
C GLY A 172 5.08 21.58 -22.07
N GLU A 173 5.29 21.47 -20.78
CA GLU A 173 4.88 22.43 -19.76
C GLU A 173 5.79 22.20 -18.55
N VAL A 174 6.19 23.28 -17.90
CA VAL A 174 7.04 23.36 -16.71
C VAL A 174 6.61 22.33 -15.67
N PRO A 175 7.51 21.57 -14.98
CA PRO A 175 7.10 20.67 -13.92
C PRO A 175 6.43 21.49 -12.82
N GLN A 176 5.11 21.44 -12.76
CA GLN A 176 4.36 21.91 -11.62
C GLN A 176 4.86 21.15 -10.39
N GLN A 177 5.34 21.91 -9.41
CA GLN A 177 5.50 21.41 -8.04
C GLN A 177 4.25 20.58 -7.73
N GLN A 178 4.43 19.29 -7.41
CA GLN A 178 3.31 18.51 -6.89
C GLN A 178 2.78 19.27 -5.70
N GLY A 179 1.59 19.87 -5.86
CA GLY A 179 1.00 20.73 -4.86
C GLY A 179 0.79 19.98 -3.54
N THR A 180 0.68 20.69 -2.46
CA THR A 180 0.36 20.14 -1.13
C THR A 180 -0.89 19.26 -1.19
N LEU A 181 -1.84 19.61 -2.07
CA LEU A 181 -3.06 18.85 -2.31
C LEU A 181 -2.76 17.44 -2.83
N ALA A 182 -1.90 17.28 -3.83
CA ALA A 182 -1.53 15.97 -4.38
C ALA A 182 -0.70 15.12 -3.42
N GLN A 183 -0.07 15.75 -2.42
CA GLN A 183 0.69 15.05 -1.39
C GLN A 183 -0.20 14.45 -0.28
N TYR A 184 -1.31 15.13 0.09
CA TYR A 184 -2.16 14.74 1.22
C TYR A 184 -3.60 14.41 0.82
N ALA A 185 -3.94 14.46 -0.46
CA ALA A 185 -5.28 14.14 -0.94
C ALA A 185 -5.23 13.37 -2.26
N GLN A 186 -6.30 12.62 -2.52
CA GLN A 186 -6.45 11.79 -3.72
C GLN A 186 -7.59 12.32 -4.58
N ASP A 187 -7.33 12.58 -5.87
CA ASP A 187 -8.37 13.00 -6.82
C ASP A 187 -9.29 11.82 -7.19
N LEU A 188 -10.51 11.83 -6.62
CA LEU A 188 -11.54 10.84 -6.92
C LEU A 188 -12.12 11.01 -8.33
N THR A 189 -12.20 12.24 -8.84
CA THR A 189 -12.71 12.50 -10.21
C THR A 189 -11.73 12.00 -11.28
N ALA A 190 -10.44 12.13 -11.06
CA ALA A 190 -9.43 11.54 -11.95
C ALA A 190 -9.49 10.01 -11.89
N ARG A 191 -9.58 9.41 -10.71
CA ARG A 191 -9.75 7.95 -10.55
C ARG A 191 -11.02 7.42 -11.21
N ALA A 192 -12.12 8.19 -11.14
CA ALA A 192 -13.37 7.83 -11.81
C ALA A 192 -13.21 7.83 -13.34
N ARG A 193 -12.51 8.83 -13.90
CA ARG A 193 -12.21 8.88 -15.35
C ARG A 193 -11.29 7.74 -15.80
N ASP A 194 -10.36 7.35 -14.94
CA ASP A 194 -9.43 6.23 -15.18
C ASP A 194 -10.09 4.84 -15.01
N GLY A 195 -11.36 4.75 -14.62
CA GLY A 195 -12.05 3.50 -14.36
C GLY A 195 -11.55 2.76 -13.10
N LYS A 196 -10.93 3.48 -12.14
CA LYS A 196 -10.36 2.91 -10.90
C LYS A 196 -11.32 2.98 -9.70
N ILE A 197 -12.56 3.37 -9.93
CA ILE A 197 -13.63 3.38 -8.92
C ILE A 197 -14.68 2.37 -9.34
N ASP A 198 -15.07 1.51 -8.41
CA ASP A 198 -16.10 0.50 -8.65
C ASP A 198 -17.47 1.15 -8.90
N PRO A 199 -18.33 0.53 -9.72
CA PRO A 199 -19.68 1.02 -9.95
C PRO A 199 -20.48 1.08 -8.65
N VAL A 200 -21.10 2.22 -8.38
CA VAL A 200 -21.93 2.44 -7.19
C VAL A 200 -23.41 2.34 -7.56
N ALA A 201 -24.11 1.36 -6.99
CA ALA A 201 -25.53 1.14 -7.18
C ALA A 201 -26.32 1.38 -5.88
N GLY A 202 -27.61 1.71 -6.00
CA GLY A 202 -28.55 1.79 -4.86
C GLY A 202 -28.37 2.99 -3.93
N ARG A 203 -27.56 4.00 -4.32
CA ARG A 203 -27.30 5.24 -3.56
C ARG A 203 -27.72 6.51 -4.29
N ASP A 204 -28.57 6.38 -5.29
CA ASP A 204 -28.98 7.50 -6.16
C ASP A 204 -29.67 8.63 -5.41
N GLN A 205 -30.44 8.31 -4.37
CA GLN A 205 -31.16 9.29 -3.58
C GLN A 205 -30.19 10.16 -2.77
N GLU A 206 -29.23 9.54 -2.10
CA GLU A 206 -28.22 10.23 -1.28
C GLU A 206 -27.30 11.08 -2.18
N ILE A 207 -26.92 10.57 -3.36
CA ILE A 207 -26.11 11.31 -4.34
C ILE A 207 -26.88 12.54 -4.85
N ARG A 208 -28.18 12.41 -5.20
CA ARG A 208 -29.01 13.56 -5.60
C ARG A 208 -29.12 14.59 -4.50
N GLN A 209 -29.33 14.18 -3.24
CA GLN A 209 -29.37 15.09 -2.10
C GLN A 209 -28.03 15.83 -1.93
N MET A 210 -26.88 15.16 -2.13
CA MET A 210 -25.57 15.83 -2.10
C MET A 210 -25.45 16.87 -3.22
N VAL A 211 -25.86 16.54 -4.45
CA VAL A 211 -25.87 17.47 -5.58
C VAL A 211 -26.74 18.69 -5.26
N ASP A 212 -27.95 18.47 -4.75
CA ASP A 212 -28.87 19.57 -4.37
C ASP A 212 -28.24 20.48 -3.30
N ILE A 213 -27.56 19.92 -2.30
CA ILE A 213 -26.90 20.69 -1.25
C ILE A 213 -25.71 21.46 -1.82
N LEU A 214 -24.86 20.86 -2.65
CA LEU A 214 -23.72 21.52 -3.28
C LEU A 214 -24.14 22.68 -4.18
N MET A 215 -25.35 22.66 -4.74
CA MET A 215 -25.90 23.75 -5.58
C MET A 215 -26.46 24.91 -4.76
N ARG A 216 -26.62 24.80 -3.45
CA ARG A 216 -27.17 25.86 -2.60
C ARG A 216 -26.20 27.04 -2.45
N ARG A 217 -26.74 28.22 -2.22
CA ARG A 217 -25.96 29.41 -1.90
C ARG A 217 -25.44 29.43 -0.46
N ARG A 218 -26.15 28.79 0.47
CA ARG A 218 -25.81 28.67 1.90
C ARG A 218 -26.05 27.24 2.35
N GLN A 219 -25.35 26.79 3.38
CA GLN A 219 -25.40 25.39 3.85
C GLN A 219 -25.12 24.43 2.68
N ASN A 220 -24.09 24.74 1.93
CA ASN A 220 -23.75 24.04 0.69
C ASN A 220 -22.68 22.95 0.89
N ASN A 221 -22.41 22.56 2.12
CA ASN A 221 -21.51 21.45 2.44
C ASN A 221 -22.34 20.25 2.92
N PRO A 222 -22.43 19.17 2.15
CA PRO A 222 -23.07 17.93 2.60
C PRO A 222 -22.30 17.31 3.75
N LEU A 223 -23.02 16.78 4.74
CA LEU A 223 -22.47 15.97 5.82
C LEU A 223 -23.15 14.62 5.83
N LEU A 224 -22.46 13.59 5.38
CA LEU A 224 -22.96 12.21 5.40
C LEU A 224 -22.93 11.68 6.84
N THR A 225 -24.08 11.30 7.35
CA THR A 225 -24.23 10.74 8.70
C THR A 225 -24.81 9.34 8.62
N GLY A 226 -24.18 8.39 9.29
CA GLY A 226 -24.61 6.98 9.29
C GLY A 226 -23.60 6.10 10.02
N GLU A 227 -24.01 4.90 10.38
CA GLU A 227 -23.16 3.94 11.07
C GLU A 227 -21.94 3.54 10.21
N ALA A 228 -20.92 2.95 10.86
CA ALA A 228 -19.76 2.42 10.14
C ALA A 228 -20.20 1.27 9.23
N GLY A 229 -19.67 1.21 8.00
CA GLY A 229 -19.97 0.15 7.05
C GLY A 229 -21.24 0.32 6.20
N VAL A 230 -22.03 1.41 6.39
CA VAL A 230 -23.21 1.66 5.53
C VAL A 230 -22.87 2.17 4.13
N GLY A 231 -21.59 2.46 3.83
CA GLY A 231 -21.15 2.89 2.52
C GLY A 231 -21.17 4.41 2.29
N LYS A 232 -20.85 5.23 3.30
CA LYS A 232 -20.75 6.70 3.17
C LYS A 232 -19.74 7.12 2.11
N THR A 233 -18.58 6.50 2.10
CA THR A 233 -17.51 6.74 1.11
C THR A 233 -17.95 6.38 -0.31
N ALA A 234 -18.68 5.24 -0.47
CA ALA A 234 -19.24 4.83 -1.75
C ALA A 234 -20.24 5.87 -2.33
N VAL A 235 -21.01 6.57 -1.48
CA VAL A 235 -21.91 7.65 -1.94
C VAL A 235 -21.11 8.79 -2.57
N VAL A 236 -19.94 9.12 -2.00
CA VAL A 236 -19.04 10.17 -2.54
C VAL A 236 -18.34 9.70 -3.82
N GLU A 237 -17.92 8.45 -3.87
CA GLU A 237 -17.37 7.81 -5.08
C GLU A 237 -18.41 7.78 -6.20
N GLY A 238 -19.68 7.49 -5.88
CA GLY A 238 -20.78 7.59 -6.82
C GLY A 238 -20.99 9.01 -7.38
N LEU A 239 -20.79 10.04 -6.55
CA LEU A 239 -20.79 11.42 -7.03
C LEU A 239 -19.60 11.68 -7.98
N ALA A 240 -18.40 11.19 -7.66
CA ALA A 240 -17.23 11.31 -8.53
C ALA A 240 -17.46 10.64 -9.89
N LEU A 241 -18.09 9.47 -9.92
CA LEU A 241 -18.46 8.78 -11.16
C LEU A 241 -19.44 9.61 -12.00
N ARG A 242 -20.46 10.23 -11.38
CA ARG A 242 -21.40 11.11 -12.09
C ARG A 242 -20.74 12.37 -12.62
N ILE A 243 -19.84 12.98 -11.86
CA ILE A 243 -19.06 14.15 -12.32
C ILE A 243 -18.21 13.74 -13.54
N ALA A 244 -17.52 12.61 -13.47
CA ALA A 244 -16.68 12.09 -14.55
C ALA A 244 -17.48 11.78 -15.82
N ALA A 245 -18.72 11.27 -15.66
CA ALA A 245 -19.65 11.00 -16.76
C ALA A 245 -20.39 12.27 -17.28
N GLY A 246 -20.26 13.41 -16.62
CA GLY A 246 -21.00 14.63 -16.94
C GLY A 246 -22.48 14.61 -16.52
N ASP A 247 -22.91 13.60 -15.75
CA ASP A 247 -24.30 13.44 -15.24
C ASP A 247 -24.56 14.24 -13.97
N VAL A 248 -24.18 15.52 -14.00
CA VAL A 248 -24.38 16.50 -12.93
C VAL A 248 -24.71 17.87 -13.54
N PRO A 249 -25.34 18.79 -12.77
CA PRO A 249 -25.59 20.15 -13.25
C PRO A 249 -24.30 20.86 -13.70
N GLU A 250 -24.40 21.74 -14.69
CA GLU A 250 -23.28 22.44 -15.32
C GLU A 250 -22.23 23.02 -14.35
N PRO A 251 -22.60 23.66 -13.21
CA PRO A 251 -21.62 24.20 -12.26
C PRO A 251 -20.78 23.12 -11.54
N LEU A 252 -21.20 21.85 -11.58
CA LEU A 252 -20.48 20.72 -10.97
C LEU A 252 -19.66 19.90 -11.97
N GLN A 253 -19.85 20.08 -13.28
CA GLN A 253 -19.18 19.28 -14.32
C GLN A 253 -17.65 19.50 -14.33
N GLN A 254 -17.19 20.69 -13.97
CA GLN A 254 -15.77 21.03 -13.92
C GLN A 254 -15.15 20.89 -12.51
N VAL A 255 -15.92 20.41 -11.54
CA VAL A 255 -15.45 20.25 -10.16
C VAL A 255 -14.51 19.06 -10.06
N GLN A 256 -13.42 19.25 -9.35
CA GLN A 256 -12.55 18.18 -8.90
C GLN A 256 -12.93 17.78 -7.47
N LEU A 257 -13.15 16.50 -7.25
CA LEU A 257 -13.46 15.93 -5.93
C LEU A 257 -12.24 15.24 -5.37
N TRP A 258 -11.72 15.73 -4.25
CA TRP A 258 -10.50 15.24 -3.63
C TRP A 258 -10.79 14.64 -2.26
N LEU A 259 -10.34 13.40 -2.03
CA LEU A 259 -10.38 12.73 -0.72
C LEU A 259 -9.16 13.14 0.09
N LEU A 260 -9.37 13.81 1.23
CA LEU A 260 -8.31 14.22 2.14
C LEU A 260 -7.90 13.06 3.04
N ASP A 261 -6.61 12.73 3.05
CA ASP A 261 -6.03 11.76 3.98
C ASP A 261 -5.51 12.46 5.23
N ILE A 262 -6.29 12.38 6.30
CA ILE A 262 -5.95 12.99 7.60
C ILE A 262 -4.74 12.28 8.22
N GLY A 263 -4.62 10.97 8.01
CA GLY A 263 -3.50 10.18 8.52
C GLY A 263 -2.17 10.64 7.94
N MET A 264 -2.11 10.88 6.63
CA MET A 264 -0.93 11.43 5.97
C MET A 264 -0.60 12.87 6.42
N LEU A 265 -1.62 13.70 6.66
CA LEU A 265 -1.41 15.05 7.21
C LEU A 265 -0.80 15.03 8.61
N GLN A 266 -1.20 14.05 9.44
CA GLN A 266 -0.72 13.88 10.82
C GLN A 266 0.61 13.12 10.89
N ALA A 267 0.88 12.25 9.93
CA ALA A 267 2.10 11.45 9.90
C ALA A 267 3.35 12.35 9.86
N GLY A 268 4.27 12.14 10.81
CA GLY A 268 5.50 12.92 10.91
C GLY A 268 5.33 14.36 11.42
N ALA A 269 4.13 14.81 11.77
CA ALA A 269 3.91 16.11 12.41
C ALA A 269 4.25 16.01 13.92
N GLY A 270 5.53 15.80 14.22
CA GLY A 270 6.01 15.67 15.62
C GLY A 270 6.09 16.99 16.38
N MET A 271 6.09 18.13 15.69
CA MET A 271 6.14 19.45 16.29
C MET A 271 4.78 20.13 16.27
N LYS A 272 4.45 20.82 17.37
CA LYS A 272 3.25 21.65 17.46
C LYS A 272 3.30 22.72 16.35
N GLY A 273 2.26 22.77 15.54
CA GLY A 273 2.12 23.73 14.42
C GLY A 273 2.47 23.19 13.03
N GLU A 274 3.10 22.03 12.91
CA GLU A 274 3.43 21.48 11.58
C GLU A 274 2.18 20.95 10.86
N PHE A 275 1.31 20.27 11.58
CA PHE A 275 0.01 19.82 11.07
C PHE A 275 -0.85 21.01 10.60
N GLU A 276 -0.91 22.08 11.44
CA GLU A 276 -1.63 23.31 11.11
C GLU A 276 -1.05 24.00 9.88
N ALA A 277 0.28 24.04 9.75
CA ALA A 277 0.94 24.63 8.59
C ALA A 277 0.63 23.86 7.30
N ARG A 278 0.63 22.53 7.34
CA ARG A 278 0.26 21.66 6.21
C ARG A 278 -1.20 21.86 5.81
N LEU A 279 -2.10 21.86 6.80
CA LEU A 279 -3.53 22.07 6.57
C LEU A 279 -3.81 23.48 5.99
N GLN A 280 -3.13 24.52 6.49
CA GLN A 280 -3.25 25.87 5.97
C GLN A 280 -2.72 25.98 4.54
N ALA A 281 -1.60 25.35 4.22
CA ALA A 281 -1.05 25.29 2.87
C ALA A 281 -2.02 24.60 1.90
N LEU A 282 -2.63 23.49 2.31
CA LEU A 282 -3.65 22.78 1.55
C LEU A 282 -4.89 23.66 1.30
N ILE A 283 -5.40 24.33 2.34
CA ILE A 283 -6.54 25.24 2.21
C ILE A 283 -6.21 26.38 1.22
N ASN A 284 -5.04 26.97 1.31
CA ASN A 284 -4.60 28.05 0.40
C ASN A 284 -4.52 27.56 -1.05
N GLU A 285 -4.00 26.34 -1.27
CA GLU A 285 -3.92 25.73 -2.60
C GLU A 285 -5.31 25.47 -3.19
N VAL A 286 -6.23 24.89 -2.41
CA VAL A 286 -7.62 24.68 -2.83
C VAL A 286 -8.30 26.01 -3.22
N GLN A 287 -8.04 27.09 -2.46
CA GLN A 287 -8.63 28.41 -2.72
C GLN A 287 -8.03 29.10 -3.95
N SER A 288 -6.77 28.84 -4.26
CA SER A 288 -6.06 29.42 -5.41
C SER A 288 -6.19 28.62 -6.69
N SER A 289 -6.82 27.44 -6.62
CA SER A 289 -6.98 26.55 -7.78
C SER A 289 -7.86 27.22 -8.87
N PRO A 290 -7.43 27.15 -10.15
CA PRO A 290 -8.23 27.66 -11.27
C PRO A 290 -9.49 26.82 -11.52
N THR A 291 -9.48 25.54 -11.12
CA THR A 291 -10.64 24.64 -11.20
C THR A 291 -11.32 24.55 -9.83
N PRO A 292 -12.65 24.55 -9.76
CA PRO A 292 -13.36 24.42 -8.50
C PRO A 292 -13.05 23.06 -7.85
N ILE A 293 -12.61 23.08 -6.58
CA ILE A 293 -12.29 21.88 -5.81
C ILE A 293 -13.33 21.69 -4.70
N VAL A 294 -13.77 20.46 -4.53
CA VAL A 294 -14.53 20.00 -3.37
C VAL A 294 -13.69 18.98 -2.60
N LEU A 295 -13.45 19.23 -1.31
CA LEU A 295 -12.74 18.29 -0.45
C LEU A 295 -13.73 17.31 0.18
N PHE A 296 -13.45 16.04 0.06
CA PHE A 296 -14.10 15.01 0.87
C PHE A 296 -13.23 14.68 2.09
N ILE A 297 -13.81 14.81 3.27
CA ILE A 297 -13.17 14.54 4.55
C ILE A 297 -13.94 13.41 5.22
N ASP A 298 -13.37 12.22 5.17
CA ASP A 298 -13.91 11.11 5.95
C ASP A 298 -13.56 11.30 7.43
N GLU A 299 -14.41 10.83 8.32
CA GLU A 299 -14.26 11.01 9.77
C GLU A 299 -13.99 12.49 10.18
N ILE A 300 -14.73 13.42 9.60
CA ILE A 300 -14.52 14.88 9.81
C ILE A 300 -14.52 15.28 11.30
N HIS A 301 -15.13 14.46 12.16
CA HIS A 301 -15.13 14.67 13.61
C HIS A 301 -13.72 14.62 14.21
N THR A 302 -12.76 13.95 13.59
CA THR A 302 -11.36 13.90 14.03
C THR A 302 -10.68 15.26 13.92
N LEU A 303 -11.05 16.07 12.92
CA LEU A 303 -10.53 17.41 12.73
C LEU A 303 -11.25 18.47 13.60
N VAL A 304 -12.51 18.19 13.98
CA VAL A 304 -13.36 19.17 14.65
C VAL A 304 -13.48 18.92 16.15
N GLY A 305 -13.43 17.64 16.56
CA GLY A 305 -13.79 17.20 17.92
C GLY A 305 -12.63 16.98 18.88
N ALA A 306 -11.42 17.02 18.43
CA ALA A 306 -10.25 16.59 19.21
C ALA A 306 -9.66 17.68 20.15
N GLY A 307 -10.49 18.52 20.73
CA GLY A 307 -10.11 19.53 21.74
C GLY A 307 -9.53 18.97 23.05
N GLY A 308 -9.24 17.66 23.14
CA GLY A 308 -8.72 16.99 24.32
C GLY A 308 -7.35 16.34 24.18
N GLN A 309 -6.84 16.13 22.97
CA GLN A 309 -5.46 15.66 22.75
C GLN A 309 -4.60 16.81 22.21
N GLN A 310 -3.40 16.97 22.74
CA GLN A 310 -2.47 18.01 22.32
C GLN A 310 -2.19 17.93 20.82
N GLY A 311 -2.58 18.95 20.06
CA GLY A 311 -2.30 19.11 18.63
C GLY A 311 -3.49 19.18 17.67
N THR A 312 -4.69 18.68 18.03
CA THR A 312 -5.85 18.63 17.11
C THR A 312 -6.90 19.74 17.35
N GLY A 313 -6.85 20.45 18.49
CA GLY A 313 -7.73 21.58 18.78
C GLY A 313 -7.55 22.76 17.83
N ASP A 314 -6.40 22.87 17.19
CA ASP A 314 -6.06 24.00 16.32
C ASP A 314 -6.55 23.79 14.87
N ALA A 315 -6.75 22.53 14.42
CA ALA A 315 -7.32 22.23 13.10
C ALA A 315 -8.75 22.76 12.92
N ALA A 316 -9.57 22.63 13.95
CA ALA A 316 -10.93 23.18 13.96
C ALA A 316 -10.92 24.70 13.81
N ASN A 317 -9.94 25.38 14.41
CA ASN A 317 -9.79 26.83 14.34
C ASN A 317 -9.37 27.31 12.94
N LEU A 318 -8.70 26.49 12.14
CA LEU A 318 -8.35 26.78 10.75
C LEU A 318 -9.49 26.49 9.77
N LEU A 319 -10.17 25.34 9.95
CA LEU A 319 -11.28 24.96 9.07
C LEU A 319 -12.53 25.80 9.25
N LYS A 320 -12.90 26.13 10.49
CA LYS A 320 -14.11 26.93 10.79
C LYS A 320 -14.15 28.28 10.05
N PRO A 321 -13.09 29.10 10.04
CA PRO A 321 -13.09 30.34 9.27
C PRO A 321 -13.16 30.14 7.75
N ALA A 322 -12.49 29.13 7.20
CA ALA A 322 -12.51 28.82 5.77
C ALA A 322 -13.91 28.37 5.31
N LEU A 323 -14.55 27.48 6.07
CA LEU A 323 -15.94 27.06 5.88
C LEU A 323 -16.92 28.23 6.08
N ALA A 324 -16.69 29.05 7.12
CA ALA A 324 -17.56 30.18 7.45
C ALA A 324 -17.58 31.24 6.34
N ARG A 325 -16.47 31.48 5.68
CA ARG A 325 -16.35 32.44 4.57
C ARG A 325 -16.81 31.87 3.23
N GLY A 326 -17.15 30.54 3.17
CA GLY A 326 -17.51 29.86 1.92
C GLY A 326 -16.32 29.69 0.96
N GLN A 327 -15.11 29.80 1.48
CA GLN A 327 -13.85 29.68 0.73
C GLN A 327 -13.43 28.22 0.52
N LEU A 328 -14.05 27.29 1.25
CA LEU A 328 -13.79 25.87 1.16
C LEU A 328 -15.11 25.13 0.99
N ARG A 329 -15.26 24.41 -0.10
CA ARG A 329 -16.36 23.47 -0.32
C ARG A 329 -15.95 22.11 0.19
N THR A 330 -16.78 21.52 1.05
CA THR A 330 -16.42 20.28 1.73
C THR A 330 -17.61 19.33 1.81
N ILE A 331 -17.36 18.07 1.53
CA ILE A 331 -18.24 16.96 1.90
C ILE A 331 -17.62 16.32 3.13
N GLY A 332 -18.38 16.20 4.21
CA GLY A 332 -17.93 15.49 5.42
C GLY A 332 -18.63 14.16 5.54
N ALA A 333 -17.97 13.17 6.19
CA ALA A 333 -18.61 11.95 6.65
C ALA A 333 -18.32 11.71 8.13
N THR A 334 -19.31 11.19 8.87
CA THR A 334 -19.18 10.88 10.29
C THR A 334 -20.27 9.90 10.72
N THR A 335 -20.17 9.34 11.90
CA THR A 335 -21.29 8.58 12.51
C THR A 335 -22.31 9.53 13.12
N TRP A 336 -23.53 9.03 13.36
CA TRP A 336 -24.58 9.83 13.99
C TRP A 336 -24.24 10.23 15.43
N ALA A 337 -23.58 9.34 16.16
CA ALA A 337 -23.14 9.58 17.54
C ALA A 337 -22.08 10.70 17.60
N GLU A 338 -21.12 10.67 16.69
CA GLU A 338 -20.05 11.68 16.59
C GLU A 338 -20.57 13.03 16.08
N TYR A 339 -21.53 13.01 15.14
CA TYR A 339 -22.22 14.22 14.72
C TYR A 339 -22.85 14.94 15.91
N LYS A 340 -23.65 14.24 16.74
CA LYS A 340 -24.27 14.80 17.94
C LYS A 340 -23.27 15.29 18.97
N LYS A 341 -22.16 14.59 19.11
CA LYS A 341 -21.16 14.91 20.12
C LYS A 341 -20.32 16.12 19.74
N TYR A 342 -19.89 16.23 18.49
CA TYR A 342 -18.84 17.17 18.06
C TYR A 342 -19.32 18.27 17.12
N ILE A 343 -20.32 18.03 16.27
CA ILE A 343 -20.74 18.98 15.22
C ILE A 343 -22.04 19.69 15.57
N GLU A 344 -23.06 18.98 16.05
CA GLU A 344 -24.38 19.53 16.35
C GLU A 344 -24.31 20.65 17.40
N LYS A 345 -23.40 20.56 18.34
CA LYS A 345 -23.22 21.54 19.42
C LYS A 345 -22.47 22.81 18.97
N ASP A 346 -21.90 22.82 17.79
CA ASP A 346 -21.15 23.95 17.25
C ASP A 346 -22.00 24.75 16.24
N PRO A 347 -22.51 25.94 16.62
CA PRO A 347 -23.36 26.74 15.74
C PRO A 347 -22.67 27.22 14.46
N ALA A 348 -21.31 27.30 14.47
CA ALA A 348 -20.57 27.73 13.29
C ALA A 348 -20.56 26.63 12.22
N LEU A 349 -20.52 25.37 12.63
CA LEU A 349 -20.54 24.21 11.73
C LEU A 349 -21.97 23.86 11.29
N THR A 350 -22.95 23.84 12.19
CA THR A 350 -24.33 23.50 11.86
C THR A 350 -24.95 24.47 10.86
N ARG A 351 -24.50 25.73 10.83
CA ARG A 351 -24.92 26.72 9.81
C ARG A 351 -24.26 26.51 8.45
N ARG A 352 -23.29 25.61 8.32
CA ARG A 352 -22.53 25.39 7.08
C ARG A 352 -22.74 24.03 6.48
N PHE A 353 -22.96 23.03 7.34
CA PHE A 353 -23.24 21.66 6.93
C PHE A 353 -24.73 21.38 6.88
N GLN A 354 -25.13 20.61 5.88
CA GLN A 354 -26.45 20.01 5.79
C GLN A 354 -26.30 18.48 5.87
N THR A 355 -26.97 17.87 6.81
CA THR A 355 -26.89 16.40 6.99
C THR A 355 -27.62 15.65 5.88
N VAL A 356 -26.97 14.60 5.38
CA VAL A 356 -27.55 13.56 4.52
C VAL A 356 -27.40 12.25 5.28
N GLN A 357 -28.53 11.66 5.65
CA GLN A 357 -28.53 10.39 6.39
C GLN A 357 -28.32 9.23 5.42
N VAL A 358 -27.30 8.42 5.69
CA VAL A 358 -27.01 7.19 4.96
C VAL A 358 -27.38 6.03 5.86
N HIS A 359 -28.53 5.43 5.58
CA HIS A 359 -29.03 4.29 6.35
C HIS A 359 -28.45 2.96 5.85
N GLU A 360 -28.47 1.96 6.74
CA GLU A 360 -28.23 0.58 6.32
C GLU A 360 -29.25 0.21 5.23
N PRO A 361 -28.82 -0.32 4.07
CA PRO A 361 -29.75 -0.74 3.02
C PRO A 361 -30.52 -1.99 3.47
N ASP A 362 -31.73 -2.15 2.97
CA ASP A 362 -32.45 -3.41 3.03
C ASP A 362 -31.74 -4.50 2.21
N GLU A 363 -32.13 -5.77 2.39
CA GLU A 363 -31.51 -6.90 1.69
C GLU A 363 -31.58 -6.77 0.17
N GLU A 364 -32.67 -6.24 -0.39
CA GLU A 364 -32.85 -6.08 -1.84
C GLU A 364 -31.88 -5.05 -2.42
N LYS A 365 -31.75 -3.90 -1.75
CA LYS A 365 -30.77 -2.88 -2.14
C LYS A 365 -29.34 -3.34 -1.92
N ALA A 366 -29.07 -4.04 -0.81
CA ALA A 366 -27.75 -4.61 -0.56
C ALA A 366 -27.37 -5.63 -1.64
N LEU A 367 -28.29 -6.45 -2.08
CA LEU A 367 -28.09 -7.40 -3.19
C LEU A 367 -27.75 -6.66 -4.50
N LEU A 368 -28.47 -5.57 -4.82
CA LEU A 368 -28.18 -4.75 -5.98
C LEU A 368 -26.78 -4.12 -5.88
N MET A 369 -26.40 -3.63 -4.70
CA MET A 369 -25.06 -3.07 -4.45
C MET A 369 -23.97 -4.12 -4.66
N LEU A 370 -24.12 -5.31 -4.07
CA LEU A 370 -23.12 -6.37 -4.20
C LEU A 370 -22.98 -6.87 -5.65
N ARG A 371 -24.08 -6.95 -6.39
CA ARG A 371 -24.02 -7.32 -7.82
C ARG A 371 -23.15 -6.39 -8.64
N SER A 372 -23.09 -5.10 -8.29
CA SER A 372 -22.22 -4.14 -8.98
C SER A 372 -20.72 -4.38 -8.67
N THR A 373 -20.39 -5.08 -7.59
CA THR A 373 -19.00 -5.42 -7.20
C THR A 373 -18.54 -6.80 -7.68
N VAL A 374 -19.41 -7.58 -8.34
CA VAL A 374 -19.10 -8.94 -8.79
C VAL A 374 -17.93 -8.94 -9.78
N SER A 375 -18.01 -8.13 -10.83
CA SER A 375 -16.97 -8.10 -11.87
C SER A 375 -15.58 -7.69 -11.34
N PRO A 376 -15.43 -6.65 -10.51
CA PRO A 376 -14.18 -6.35 -9.82
C PRO A 376 -13.63 -7.51 -8.97
N LEU A 377 -14.49 -8.20 -8.21
CA LEU A 377 -14.07 -9.35 -7.39
C LEU A 377 -13.61 -10.53 -8.23
N GLU A 378 -14.35 -10.86 -9.31
CA GLU A 378 -13.97 -11.91 -10.26
C GLU A 378 -12.62 -11.63 -10.93
N GLN A 379 -12.38 -10.39 -11.33
CA GLN A 379 -11.12 -9.98 -11.95
C GLN A 379 -9.95 -10.03 -10.96
N HIS A 380 -10.17 -9.60 -9.72
CA HIS A 380 -9.15 -9.59 -8.69
C HIS A 380 -8.73 -11.00 -8.29
N HIS A 381 -9.71 -11.86 -7.98
CA HIS A 381 -9.45 -13.22 -7.51
C HIS A 381 -9.30 -14.26 -8.64
N ARG A 382 -9.64 -13.88 -9.89
CA ARG A 382 -9.63 -14.76 -11.08
C ARG A 382 -10.49 -16.01 -10.92
N ILE A 383 -11.67 -15.85 -10.33
CA ILE A 383 -12.63 -16.92 -10.05
C ILE A 383 -14.00 -16.56 -10.62
N LEU A 384 -14.88 -17.53 -10.71
CA LEU A 384 -16.29 -17.29 -11.03
C LEU A 384 -17.09 -17.13 -9.76
N LEU A 385 -17.93 -16.09 -9.70
CA LEU A 385 -18.81 -15.77 -8.59
C LEU A 385 -20.27 -15.92 -9.02
N LEU A 386 -20.99 -16.86 -8.40
CA LEU A 386 -22.38 -17.12 -8.74
C LEU A 386 -23.32 -16.15 -8.01
N ASP A 387 -24.44 -15.77 -8.65
CA ASP A 387 -25.43 -14.86 -8.05
C ASP A 387 -26.06 -15.43 -6.77
N GLU A 388 -26.18 -16.76 -6.67
CA GLU A 388 -26.64 -17.42 -5.44
C GLU A 388 -25.69 -17.19 -4.25
N ALA A 389 -24.38 -17.09 -4.50
CA ALA A 389 -23.41 -16.76 -3.46
C ALA A 389 -23.56 -15.30 -3.01
N VAL A 390 -23.81 -14.37 -3.93
CA VAL A 390 -24.07 -12.97 -3.61
C VAL A 390 -25.33 -12.86 -2.73
N ALA A 391 -26.41 -13.57 -3.10
CA ALA A 391 -27.64 -13.61 -2.33
C ALA A 391 -27.44 -14.27 -0.95
N ALA A 392 -26.66 -15.34 -0.87
CA ALA A 392 -26.30 -16.01 0.38
C ALA A 392 -25.48 -15.07 1.28
N ALA A 393 -24.48 -14.37 0.72
CA ALA A 393 -23.66 -13.43 1.48
C ALA A 393 -24.48 -12.33 2.15
N VAL A 394 -25.47 -11.75 1.45
CA VAL A 394 -26.37 -10.75 2.03
C VAL A 394 -27.18 -11.35 3.17
N LYS A 395 -27.90 -12.47 2.92
CA LYS A 395 -28.81 -13.08 3.90
C LYS A 395 -28.07 -13.61 5.13
N LEU A 396 -26.96 -14.33 4.92
CA LEU A 396 -26.21 -14.93 6.00
C LEU A 396 -25.49 -13.88 6.84
N SER A 397 -24.87 -12.87 6.22
CA SER A 397 -24.24 -11.78 6.96
C SER A 397 -25.26 -10.95 7.74
N HIS A 398 -26.44 -10.68 7.16
CA HIS A 398 -27.52 -9.97 7.86
C HIS A 398 -27.98 -10.75 9.11
N ARG A 399 -28.13 -12.06 8.98
CA ARG A 399 -28.64 -12.92 10.06
C ARG A 399 -27.60 -13.20 11.14
N TYR A 400 -26.34 -13.44 10.77
CA TYR A 400 -25.33 -13.97 11.70
C TYR A 400 -24.25 -12.96 12.09
N ILE A 401 -24.17 -11.80 11.45
CA ILE A 401 -23.21 -10.73 11.76
C ILE A 401 -23.96 -9.44 12.16
N PRO A 402 -24.57 -9.38 13.36
CA PRO A 402 -25.37 -8.23 13.77
C PRO A 402 -24.52 -7.01 14.14
N ALA A 403 -23.22 -7.19 14.46
CA ALA A 403 -22.34 -6.11 14.92
C ALA A 403 -21.85 -5.17 13.79
N ARG A 404 -22.04 -5.54 12.54
CA ARG A 404 -21.64 -4.75 11.36
C ARG A 404 -22.86 -4.47 10.49
N GLN A 405 -22.78 -3.43 9.66
CA GLN A 405 -23.86 -3.00 8.78
C GLN A 405 -23.70 -3.52 7.35
N LEU A 406 -24.82 -3.69 6.64
CA LEU A 406 -24.83 -3.88 5.20
C LEU A 406 -24.43 -2.56 4.50
N PRO A 407 -23.76 -2.57 3.35
CA PRO A 407 -23.30 -3.75 2.60
C PRO A 407 -21.94 -4.30 3.07
N ASP A 408 -21.20 -3.61 3.95
CA ASP A 408 -19.80 -3.89 4.30
C ASP A 408 -19.59 -5.34 4.80
N LYS A 409 -20.46 -5.83 5.70
CA LYS A 409 -20.36 -7.22 6.20
C LYS A 409 -20.56 -8.27 5.10
N ALA A 410 -21.42 -7.99 4.13
CA ALA A 410 -21.67 -8.92 3.03
C ALA A 410 -20.54 -8.89 1.99
N VAL A 411 -19.99 -7.71 1.70
CA VAL A 411 -18.80 -7.56 0.83
C VAL A 411 -17.60 -8.30 1.44
N ALA A 412 -17.32 -8.10 2.74
CA ALA A 412 -16.23 -8.76 3.41
C ALA A 412 -16.38 -10.30 3.46
N LEU A 413 -17.61 -10.79 3.64
CA LEU A 413 -17.89 -12.23 3.60
C LEU A 413 -17.66 -12.80 2.20
N LEU A 414 -18.12 -12.08 1.18
CA LEU A 414 -17.99 -12.49 -0.22
C LEU A 414 -16.52 -12.49 -0.66
N ASP A 415 -15.78 -11.44 -0.33
CA ASP A 415 -14.34 -11.34 -0.59
C ASP A 415 -13.56 -12.50 0.06
N THR A 416 -13.90 -12.84 1.31
CA THR A 416 -13.31 -14.00 2.02
C THR A 416 -13.65 -15.31 1.31
N ALA A 417 -14.87 -15.49 0.83
CA ALA A 417 -15.29 -16.67 0.08
C ALA A 417 -14.53 -16.77 -1.26
N CYS A 418 -14.39 -15.64 -1.97
CA CYS A 418 -13.60 -15.55 -3.20
C CYS A 418 -12.12 -15.92 -2.98
N ALA A 419 -11.49 -15.37 -1.94
CA ALA A 419 -10.13 -15.68 -1.57
C ALA A 419 -9.96 -17.17 -1.23
N ARG A 420 -10.91 -17.77 -0.50
CA ARG A 420 -10.92 -19.21 -0.17
C ARG A 420 -10.95 -20.10 -1.42
N VAL A 421 -11.79 -19.75 -2.40
CA VAL A 421 -11.84 -20.48 -3.68
C VAL A 421 -10.54 -20.33 -4.45
N ALA A 422 -10.02 -19.10 -4.58
CA ALA A 422 -8.76 -18.83 -5.28
C ALA A 422 -7.58 -19.60 -4.66
N VAL A 423 -7.49 -19.63 -3.33
CA VAL A 423 -6.46 -20.42 -2.61
C VAL A 423 -6.66 -21.90 -2.86
N SER A 424 -7.91 -22.42 -2.82
CA SER A 424 -8.17 -23.83 -3.07
C SER A 424 -7.73 -24.31 -4.46
N GLN A 425 -7.83 -23.44 -5.47
CA GLN A 425 -7.40 -23.74 -6.85
C GLN A 425 -5.88 -23.73 -7.03
N SER A 426 -5.14 -23.00 -6.20
CA SER A 426 -3.69 -22.83 -6.32
C SER A 426 -2.88 -23.67 -5.32
N ALA A 427 -3.40 -23.92 -4.13
CA ALA A 427 -2.72 -24.59 -3.02
C ALA A 427 -3.15 -26.06 -2.86
N ARG A 428 -2.39 -26.78 -2.05
CA ARG A 428 -2.77 -28.16 -1.63
C ARG A 428 -3.96 -28.10 -0.68
N PRO A 429 -4.89 -29.09 -0.77
CA PRO A 429 -5.99 -29.16 0.19
C PRO A 429 -5.49 -29.36 1.62
N PRO A 430 -6.13 -28.72 2.62
CA PRO A 430 -5.73 -28.83 4.03
C PRO A 430 -5.68 -30.28 4.52
N GLN A 431 -6.60 -31.13 4.08
CA GLN A 431 -6.63 -32.54 4.45
C GLN A 431 -5.38 -33.32 4.01
N LEU A 432 -4.84 -32.96 2.82
CA LEU A 432 -3.60 -33.56 2.32
C LEU A 432 -2.38 -32.99 3.07
N GLU A 433 -2.38 -31.72 3.37
CA GLU A 433 -1.32 -31.06 4.13
C GLU A 433 -1.24 -31.60 5.56
N ASP A 434 -2.37 -31.72 6.26
CA ASP A 434 -2.46 -32.33 7.59
C ASP A 434 -1.95 -33.79 7.60
N CYS A 435 -2.30 -34.54 6.56
CA CYS A 435 -1.82 -35.92 6.41
C CYS A 435 -0.28 -35.99 6.26
N LEU A 436 0.30 -35.08 5.46
CA LEU A 436 1.75 -34.97 5.28
C LEU A 436 2.46 -34.57 6.58
N HIS A 437 1.90 -33.61 7.33
CA HIS A 437 2.44 -33.19 8.62
C HIS A 437 2.42 -34.35 9.64
N ARG A 438 1.34 -35.13 9.67
CA ARG A 438 1.25 -36.33 10.55
C ARG A 438 2.27 -37.40 10.16
N ILE A 439 2.44 -37.67 8.86
CA ILE A 439 3.46 -38.60 8.36
C ILE A 439 4.84 -38.14 8.85
N HIS A 440 5.19 -36.87 8.64
CA HIS A 440 6.48 -36.36 9.04
C HIS A 440 6.72 -36.43 10.56
N ALA A 441 5.70 -36.14 11.37
CA ALA A 441 5.78 -36.30 12.83
C ALA A 441 6.05 -37.74 13.26
N LEU A 442 5.33 -38.70 12.65
CA LEU A 442 5.53 -40.12 12.95
C LEU A 442 6.88 -40.68 12.43
N GLU A 443 7.40 -40.14 11.33
CA GLU A 443 8.76 -40.46 10.84
C GLU A 443 9.82 -40.08 11.87
N ILE A 444 9.71 -38.86 12.43
CA ILE A 444 10.61 -38.40 13.51
C ILE A 444 10.48 -39.31 14.74
N GLU A 445 9.25 -39.65 15.14
CA GLU A 445 9.00 -40.53 16.29
C GLU A 445 9.56 -41.94 16.06
N ARG A 446 9.37 -42.53 14.87
CA ARG A 446 9.95 -43.80 14.48
C ARG A 446 11.47 -43.79 14.56
N ASP A 447 12.11 -42.73 14.07
CA ASP A 447 13.57 -42.61 14.08
C ASP A 447 14.13 -42.46 15.51
N ILE A 448 13.37 -41.82 16.42
CA ILE A 448 13.71 -41.77 17.85
C ILE A 448 13.56 -43.16 18.47
N ALA A 449 12.40 -43.80 18.29
CA ALA A 449 12.13 -45.16 18.82
C ALA A 449 13.13 -46.20 18.29
N GLY A 450 13.53 -46.07 17.00
CA GLY A 450 14.55 -46.96 16.41
C GLY A 450 15.95 -46.76 17.02
N ARG A 451 16.32 -45.56 17.44
CA ARG A 451 17.56 -45.30 18.19
C ARG A 451 17.50 -45.87 19.61
N GLU A 452 16.39 -45.69 20.30
CA GLU A 452 16.15 -46.23 21.65
C GLU A 452 16.17 -47.75 21.65
N ALA A 453 15.53 -48.40 20.66
CA ALA A 453 15.54 -49.84 20.50
C ALA A 453 16.96 -50.40 20.29
N LYS A 454 17.82 -49.71 19.51
CA LYS A 454 19.22 -50.13 19.30
C LYS A 454 20.07 -50.09 20.58
N VAL A 455 19.71 -49.25 21.54
CA VAL A 455 20.42 -49.14 22.84
C VAL A 455 19.76 -49.99 23.92
N GLY A 456 18.69 -50.75 23.58
CA GLY A 456 18.01 -51.65 24.50
C GLY A 456 17.09 -50.98 25.53
N ILE A 457 16.70 -49.70 25.29
CA ILE A 457 15.88 -48.92 26.20
C ILE A 457 14.43 -48.80 25.72
N GLY A 458 14.16 -49.13 24.45
CA GLY A 458 12.84 -48.92 23.82
C GLY A 458 11.81 -50.02 24.17
N GLU A 459 10.55 -49.66 24.07
CA GLU A 459 9.41 -50.56 24.24
C GLU A 459 9.31 -51.55 23.07
N ALA A 460 9.22 -52.86 23.38
CA ALA A 460 9.16 -53.89 22.35
C ALA A 460 7.88 -53.71 21.50
N GLY A 461 8.04 -53.60 20.17
CA GLY A 461 6.93 -53.45 19.22
C GLY A 461 6.54 -52.01 18.85
N ARG A 462 7.06 -50.98 19.54
CA ARG A 462 6.72 -49.58 19.23
C ARG A 462 7.10 -49.19 17.79
N VAL A 463 8.28 -49.57 17.32
CA VAL A 463 8.73 -49.33 15.94
C VAL A 463 7.78 -49.95 14.93
N THR A 464 7.38 -51.19 15.12
CA THR A 464 6.44 -51.92 14.23
C THR A 464 5.06 -51.24 14.21
N GLN A 465 4.58 -50.77 15.36
CA GLN A 465 3.32 -50.05 15.46
C GLN A 465 3.38 -48.71 14.70
N LEU A 466 4.48 -47.96 14.82
CA LEU A 466 4.69 -46.70 14.09
C LEU A 466 4.80 -46.93 12.58
N GLU A 467 5.46 -48.00 12.15
CA GLU A 467 5.52 -48.40 10.74
C GLU A 467 4.13 -48.75 10.16
N GLN A 468 3.27 -49.42 10.93
CA GLN A 468 1.89 -49.69 10.53
C GLN A 468 1.08 -48.37 10.36
N GLN A 469 1.17 -47.45 11.32
CA GLN A 469 0.51 -46.16 11.25
C GLN A 469 1.02 -45.34 10.07
N LEU A 470 2.32 -45.34 9.79
CA LEU A 470 2.91 -44.70 8.63
C LEU A 470 2.39 -45.27 7.32
N ALA A 471 2.27 -46.60 7.23
CA ALA A 471 1.72 -47.25 6.03
C ALA A 471 0.25 -46.90 5.79
N GLU A 472 -0.58 -46.82 6.85
CA GLU A 472 -1.97 -46.43 6.77
C GLU A 472 -2.10 -44.95 6.30
N LEU A 473 -1.32 -44.03 6.90
CA LEU A 473 -1.31 -42.62 6.51
C LEU A 473 -0.75 -42.43 5.10
N ALA A 474 0.25 -43.18 4.69
CA ALA A 474 0.76 -43.15 3.31
C ALA A 474 -0.32 -43.56 2.30
N ALA A 475 -1.08 -44.63 2.59
CA ALA A 475 -2.20 -45.04 1.77
C ALA A 475 -3.33 -43.97 1.74
N GLN A 476 -3.58 -43.30 2.86
CA GLN A 476 -4.54 -42.18 2.93
C GLN A 476 -4.07 -40.99 2.11
N ARG A 477 -2.80 -40.59 2.23
CA ARG A 477 -2.15 -39.55 1.42
C ARG A 477 -2.33 -39.81 -0.08
N ASP A 478 -2.04 -41.04 -0.51
CA ASP A 478 -2.10 -41.43 -1.92
C ASP A 478 -3.53 -41.36 -2.47
N ARG A 479 -4.53 -41.82 -1.67
CA ARG A 479 -5.95 -41.67 -2.02
C ARG A 479 -6.37 -40.21 -2.12
N LEU A 480 -6.00 -39.37 -1.14
CA LEU A 480 -6.32 -37.94 -1.15
C LEU A 480 -5.65 -37.22 -2.33
N ASN A 481 -4.40 -37.52 -2.62
CA ASN A 481 -3.66 -36.95 -3.72
C ASN A 481 -4.26 -37.35 -5.07
N ALA A 482 -4.63 -38.61 -5.27
CA ALA A 482 -5.29 -39.07 -6.50
C ALA A 482 -6.65 -38.36 -6.72
N ARG A 483 -7.46 -38.28 -5.66
CA ARG A 483 -8.75 -37.56 -5.69
C ARG A 483 -8.56 -36.09 -6.01
N TRP A 484 -7.62 -35.41 -5.35
CA TRP A 484 -7.31 -34.00 -5.60
C TRP A 484 -6.89 -33.76 -7.05
N GLN A 485 -6.05 -34.62 -7.63
CA GLN A 485 -5.64 -34.49 -9.03
C GLN A 485 -6.83 -34.66 -9.99
N GLN A 486 -7.75 -35.60 -9.70
CA GLN A 486 -8.97 -35.80 -10.49
C GLN A 486 -9.89 -34.58 -10.40
N GLU A 487 -10.16 -34.06 -9.18
CA GLU A 487 -10.96 -32.86 -8.99
C GLU A 487 -10.34 -31.65 -9.73
N ARG A 488 -9.01 -31.48 -9.64
CA ARG A 488 -8.28 -30.40 -10.31
C ARG A 488 -8.43 -30.47 -11.84
N SER A 489 -8.24 -31.66 -12.40
CA SER A 489 -8.42 -31.82 -13.87
C SER A 489 -9.84 -31.48 -14.34
N LEU A 490 -10.86 -31.83 -13.54
CA LEU A 490 -12.25 -31.46 -13.83
C LEU A 490 -12.48 -29.96 -13.71
N VAL A 491 -11.98 -29.32 -12.67
CA VAL A 491 -12.10 -27.86 -12.47
C VAL A 491 -11.37 -27.10 -13.57
N ASP A 492 -10.14 -27.50 -13.94
CA ASP A 492 -9.40 -26.87 -15.04
C ASP A 492 -10.18 -26.98 -16.36
N SER A 493 -10.82 -28.14 -16.61
CA SER A 493 -11.67 -28.34 -17.78
C SER A 493 -12.93 -27.45 -17.76
N LEU A 494 -13.55 -27.27 -16.58
CA LEU A 494 -14.71 -26.40 -16.42
C LEU A 494 -14.34 -24.93 -16.64
N ILE A 495 -13.20 -24.48 -16.14
CA ILE A 495 -12.69 -23.12 -16.37
C ILE A 495 -12.43 -22.89 -17.86
N ALA A 496 -11.79 -23.86 -18.53
CA ALA A 496 -11.53 -23.78 -19.98
C ALA A 496 -12.83 -23.74 -20.81
N LEU A 497 -13.82 -24.58 -20.49
CA LEU A 497 -15.12 -24.57 -21.18
C LEU A 497 -15.88 -23.26 -20.97
N ARG A 498 -15.85 -22.69 -19.77
CA ARG A 498 -16.45 -21.39 -19.47
C ARG A 498 -15.77 -20.25 -20.24
N ALA A 499 -14.45 -20.26 -20.32
CA ALA A 499 -13.70 -19.29 -21.13
C ALA A 499 -14.06 -19.37 -22.61
N GLN A 500 -14.25 -20.58 -23.16
CA GLN A 500 -14.71 -20.77 -24.53
C GLN A 500 -16.14 -20.26 -24.76
N LEU A 501 -17.03 -20.46 -23.78
CA LEU A 501 -18.42 -19.95 -23.86
C LEU A 501 -18.51 -18.42 -23.77
N SER A 502 -17.55 -17.80 -23.04
CA SER A 502 -17.47 -16.33 -22.89
C SER A 502 -16.88 -15.66 -24.13
N ALA A 503 -16.19 -16.39 -25.01
CA ALA A 503 -15.65 -15.85 -26.26
C ALA A 503 -16.78 -15.62 -27.27
N GLU A 504 -16.82 -14.43 -27.89
CA GLU A 504 -17.84 -14.05 -28.91
C GLU A 504 -17.87 -14.98 -30.14
N THR A 505 -16.84 -15.83 -30.29
CA THR A 505 -16.65 -16.75 -31.42
C THR A 505 -16.91 -18.21 -31.07
N ALA A 506 -17.75 -18.50 -30.07
CA ALA A 506 -18.00 -19.87 -29.64
C ALA A 506 -18.64 -20.70 -30.77
N GLU A 507 -17.88 -21.61 -31.38
CA GLU A 507 -18.40 -22.60 -32.31
C GLU A 507 -19.25 -23.64 -31.57
N ASN A 508 -20.53 -23.76 -31.89
CA ASN A 508 -21.47 -24.73 -31.33
C ASN A 508 -21.72 -24.64 -29.81
N PRO A 509 -22.34 -23.54 -29.29
CA PRO A 509 -22.56 -23.32 -27.87
C PRO A 509 -23.41 -24.40 -27.18
N ALA A 510 -24.32 -25.07 -27.92
CA ALA A 510 -25.15 -26.15 -27.36
C ALA A 510 -24.31 -27.35 -26.89
N ASN A 511 -23.29 -27.74 -27.65
CA ASN A 511 -22.38 -28.84 -27.28
C ASN A 511 -21.50 -28.45 -26.08
N LEU A 512 -21.01 -27.21 -26.04
CA LEU A 512 -20.21 -26.72 -24.90
C LEU A 512 -21.05 -26.70 -23.62
N HIS A 513 -22.31 -26.29 -23.66
CA HIS A 513 -23.21 -26.35 -22.50
C HIS A 513 -23.45 -27.79 -22.02
N GLN A 514 -23.61 -28.74 -22.94
CA GLN A 514 -23.76 -30.14 -22.57
C GLN A 514 -22.49 -30.68 -21.90
N GLN A 515 -21.33 -30.43 -22.48
CA GLN A 515 -20.04 -30.83 -21.87
C GLN A 515 -19.84 -30.20 -20.50
N LEU A 516 -20.20 -28.93 -20.33
CA LEU A 516 -20.09 -28.22 -19.05
C LEU A 516 -21.00 -28.89 -18.01
N ALA A 517 -22.24 -29.23 -18.35
CA ALA A 517 -23.16 -29.91 -17.45
C ALA A 517 -22.66 -31.31 -17.03
N GLU A 518 -22.13 -32.08 -17.99
CA GLU A 518 -21.56 -33.40 -17.75
C GLU A 518 -20.35 -33.32 -16.78
N ARG A 519 -19.42 -32.35 -17.01
CA ARG A 519 -18.26 -32.16 -16.16
C ARG A 519 -18.65 -31.69 -14.76
N GLN A 520 -19.63 -30.80 -14.64
CA GLN A 520 -20.16 -30.37 -13.34
C GLN A 520 -20.77 -31.54 -12.55
N GLN A 521 -21.49 -32.45 -13.23
CA GLN A 521 -22.05 -33.62 -12.58
C GLN A 521 -20.96 -34.57 -12.13
N GLN A 522 -19.96 -34.87 -12.97
CA GLN A 522 -18.80 -35.71 -12.62
C GLN A 522 -18.06 -35.14 -11.39
N LEU A 523 -17.87 -33.83 -11.35
CA LEU A 523 -17.21 -33.19 -10.20
C LEU A 523 -18.03 -33.33 -8.92
N ARG A 524 -19.37 -33.13 -8.97
CA ARG A 524 -20.25 -33.32 -7.80
C ARG A 524 -20.25 -34.76 -7.29
N GLU A 525 -20.29 -35.74 -8.20
CA GLU A 525 -20.24 -37.16 -7.83
C GLU A 525 -18.91 -37.56 -7.17
N LEU A 526 -17.78 -36.98 -7.66
CA LEU A 526 -16.45 -37.21 -7.11
C LEU A 526 -16.27 -36.54 -5.74
N GLN A 527 -16.81 -35.34 -5.56
CA GLN A 527 -16.65 -34.53 -4.36
C GLN A 527 -17.53 -35.00 -3.18
N GLY A 528 -18.74 -35.48 -3.47
CA GLY A 528 -19.71 -35.80 -2.42
C GLY A 528 -19.90 -34.64 -1.45
N ASP A 529 -19.89 -34.94 -0.12
CA ASP A 529 -20.11 -33.93 0.93
C ASP A 529 -18.82 -33.16 1.31
N THR A 530 -17.65 -33.56 0.82
CA THR A 530 -16.36 -32.99 1.25
C THR A 530 -15.49 -32.61 0.06
N PRO A 531 -15.75 -31.49 -0.63
CA PRO A 531 -14.94 -31.04 -1.75
C PRO A 531 -13.51 -30.68 -1.28
N LEU A 532 -12.51 -31.08 -2.07
CA LEU A 532 -11.13 -30.69 -1.87
C LEU A 532 -10.78 -29.39 -2.61
N LEU A 533 -11.55 -29.08 -3.66
CA LEU A 533 -11.33 -27.94 -4.56
C LEU A 533 -12.68 -27.33 -4.98
N PHE A 534 -12.73 -26.02 -5.13
CA PHE A 534 -13.93 -25.31 -5.54
C PHE A 534 -13.79 -24.77 -6.97
N ALA A 535 -14.80 -25.00 -7.81
CA ALA A 535 -14.82 -24.54 -9.21
C ALA A 535 -15.40 -23.12 -9.39
N ALA A 536 -16.11 -22.62 -8.39
CA ALA A 536 -16.74 -21.30 -8.35
C ALA A 536 -17.10 -20.98 -6.89
N VAL A 537 -17.43 -19.72 -6.63
CA VAL A 537 -18.05 -19.32 -5.35
C VAL A 537 -19.56 -19.53 -5.49
N ASP A 538 -20.10 -20.48 -4.75
CA ASP A 538 -21.53 -20.77 -4.61
C ASP A 538 -22.05 -20.47 -3.21
N ALA A 539 -23.32 -20.73 -2.95
CA ALA A 539 -23.94 -20.50 -1.64
C ALA A 539 -23.34 -21.35 -0.51
N ASN A 540 -22.71 -22.50 -0.83
CA ASN A 540 -22.12 -23.38 0.17
C ASN A 540 -20.73 -22.94 0.62
N VAL A 541 -20.02 -22.19 -0.22
CA VAL A 541 -18.70 -21.65 0.10
C VAL A 541 -18.81 -20.45 1.02
N VAL A 542 -19.86 -19.64 0.86
CA VAL A 542 -20.19 -18.48 1.68
C VAL A 542 -20.61 -18.88 3.08
#